data_3f6452d37f4eaf6ffbaa042bd727e190
#
_entry.id   3f6452d37f4eaf6ffbaa042bd727e190
#
_cell.length_a   1.000
_cell.length_b   1.000
_cell.length_c   1.000
_cell.angle_alpha   90.00
_cell.angle_beta   90.00
_cell.angle_gamma   90.00
#
_symmetry.space_group_name_H-M   'P 1'
#
loop_
_entity.id
_entity.type
_entity.pdbx_description
1 polymer ?
#
loop_
_entity_poly.entity_id
_entity_poly.type
_entity_poly.pdbx_seq_one_letter_code
_entity_poly.pdbx_strand_id
1 'polypeptide(L)'
;MASVLTLIDVDWRVTKIMSNNELKDLIAIGELSRLTGITTHTLRMWEKRYGTPKANRLPSGHRRYPKKDVPRLRAIAKALDSGYRASKVVTGTLEQLHSLMGLQPFIESASGLSNPEEAQSLEKESVIETWIKHIHDYDDDQLLNSFHSKWGSSGGLVFISDYVAPFLERIGNAWEEKELTISHEHFATECLVGFISEKWRQMNVRKHGPSVLITTLPGDPYNLGTLMCSVVTSVTNSKIVYLGNDTPVEETVRVANHDKPRVIV
;
A
#
# COMPACT_ATOMS: atom_id res chain seq x y z
N MET A 1 46.15 6.28 57.82
CA MET A 1 45.53 7.45 57.13
C MET A 1 44.51 6.91 56.16
N ALA A 2 43.24 6.88 56.56
CA ALA A 2 42.15 6.41 55.76
C ALA A 2 41.47 7.62 55.10
N SER A 3 41.41 7.60 53.81
CA SER A 3 40.71 8.66 53.04
C SER A 3 39.28 8.17 52.77
N VAL A 4 38.33 8.96 53.24
CA VAL A 4 36.89 8.77 53.10
C VAL A 4 36.47 9.15 51.68
N LEU A 5 36.02 8.16 50.92
CA LEU A 5 35.34 8.41 49.65
C LEU A 5 33.82 8.55 49.93
N THR A 6 33.35 9.75 49.83
CA THR A 6 31.94 10.10 49.90
C THR A 6 31.23 9.49 48.69
N LEU A 7 30.28 8.55 48.92
CA LEU A 7 29.36 8.05 47.94
C LEU A 7 28.41 9.19 47.54
N ILE A 8 28.47 9.61 46.29
CA ILE A 8 27.43 10.43 45.67
C ILE A 8 26.32 9.43 45.26
N ASP A 9 25.17 9.58 45.92
CA ASP A 9 23.93 8.88 45.55
C ASP A 9 23.50 9.31 44.15
N VAL A 10 23.82 8.50 43.14
CA VAL A 10 23.27 8.69 41.79
C VAL A 10 21.94 7.96 41.74
N ASP A 11 20.86 8.74 41.76
CA ASP A 11 19.49 8.25 41.53
C ASP A 11 19.39 7.51 40.20
N TRP A 12 19.42 6.19 40.21
CA TRP A 12 19.37 5.27 39.08
C TRP A 12 17.98 5.11 38.46
N ARG A 13 17.11 6.14 38.56
CA ARG A 13 15.85 6.17 37.85
C ARG A 13 16.10 6.26 36.34
N VAL A 14 16.58 5.13 35.82
CA VAL A 14 16.31 4.59 34.50
C VAL A 14 15.99 5.64 33.44
N THR A 15 17.01 6.26 32.92
CA THR A 15 16.97 6.73 31.52
C THR A 15 17.21 5.48 30.66
N LYS A 16 16.12 4.82 30.23
CA LYS A 16 16.21 3.72 29.26
C LYS A 16 16.82 4.30 27.99
N ILE A 17 18.12 4.14 27.84
CA ILE A 17 18.83 4.49 26.60
C ILE A 17 18.28 3.55 25.54
N MET A 18 17.39 4.05 24.68
CA MET A 18 16.87 3.27 23.56
C MET A 18 18.03 2.86 22.67
N SER A 19 18.09 1.60 22.31
CA SER A 19 19.14 1.07 21.44
C SER A 19 19.06 1.73 20.07
N ASN A 20 20.19 1.81 19.35
CA ASN A 20 20.27 2.41 18.02
C ASN A 20 19.32 1.73 17.00
N ASN A 21 18.89 0.51 17.29
CA ASN A 21 17.92 -0.24 16.48
C ASN A 21 16.45 0.18 16.78
N GLU A 22 16.14 0.53 18.04
CA GLU A 22 14.81 1.02 18.42
C GLU A 22 14.50 2.42 17.86
N LEU A 23 15.56 3.24 17.60
CA LEU A 23 15.40 4.57 17.00
C LEU A 23 15.08 4.52 15.50
N LYS A 24 15.49 3.48 14.77
CA LYS A 24 15.23 3.31 13.34
C LYS A 24 13.75 3.06 13.03
N ASP A 25 13.01 2.52 13.99
CA ASP A 25 11.58 2.20 13.84
C ASP A 25 10.65 3.32 14.33
N LEU A 26 11.22 4.47 14.67
CA LEU A 26 10.48 5.63 15.15
C LEU A 26 10.50 6.77 14.13
N ILE A 27 9.33 7.33 13.83
CA ILE A 27 9.15 8.43 12.88
C ILE A 27 8.64 9.71 13.56
N ALA A 28 8.89 10.85 12.92
CA ALA A 28 8.36 12.13 13.36
C ALA A 28 6.86 12.26 13.05
N ILE A 29 6.15 13.13 13.78
CA ILE A 29 4.71 13.34 13.56
C ILE A 29 4.38 13.83 12.14
N GLY A 30 5.25 14.63 11.53
CA GLY A 30 5.08 15.08 10.14
C GLY A 30 5.17 13.94 9.14
N GLU A 31 6.09 13.00 9.37
CA GLU A 31 6.22 11.80 8.55
C GLU A 31 5.03 10.85 8.77
N LEU A 32 4.61 10.66 10.03
CA LEU A 32 3.41 9.88 10.34
C LEU A 32 2.18 10.46 9.65
N SER A 33 2.00 11.78 9.68
CA SER A 33 0.92 12.48 8.98
C SER A 33 0.95 12.22 7.47
N ARG A 34 2.13 12.33 6.85
CA ARG A 34 2.30 12.05 5.42
C ARG A 34 1.97 10.60 5.05
N LEU A 35 2.40 9.64 5.88
CA LEU A 35 2.18 8.21 5.64
C LEU A 35 0.73 7.76 5.86
N THR A 36 -0.03 8.46 6.70
CA THR A 36 -1.39 8.06 7.10
C THR A 36 -2.49 8.93 6.49
N GLY A 37 -2.14 10.08 5.90
CA GLY A 37 -3.11 11.07 5.43
C GLY A 37 -3.80 11.87 6.55
N ILE A 38 -3.51 11.56 7.84
CA ILE A 38 -4.12 12.22 8.99
C ILE A 38 -3.30 13.46 9.37
N THR A 39 -3.94 14.61 9.57
CA THR A 39 -3.22 15.84 9.91
C THR A 39 -2.49 15.73 11.26
N THR A 40 -1.36 16.43 11.40
CA THR A 40 -0.59 16.45 12.67
C THR A 40 -1.42 16.98 13.84
N HIS A 41 -2.36 17.88 13.57
CA HIS A 41 -3.30 18.40 14.57
C HIS A 41 -4.25 17.30 15.06
N THR A 42 -4.85 16.55 14.14
CA THR A 42 -5.74 15.42 14.44
C THR A 42 -5.02 14.33 15.24
N LEU A 43 -3.80 13.97 14.84
CA LEU A 43 -2.97 12.98 15.56
C LEU A 43 -2.70 13.43 17.01
N ARG A 44 -2.38 14.70 17.25
CA ARG A 44 -2.18 15.25 18.61
C ARG A 44 -3.48 15.28 19.42
N MET A 45 -4.60 15.63 18.78
CA MET A 45 -5.91 15.60 19.44
C MET A 45 -6.29 14.18 19.85
N TRP A 46 -6.00 13.18 19.01
CA TRP A 46 -6.26 11.78 19.35
C TRP A 46 -5.34 11.27 20.44
N GLU A 47 -4.05 11.61 20.40
CA GLU A 47 -3.10 11.31 21.48
C GLU A 47 -3.63 11.84 22.82
N LYS A 48 -4.10 13.10 22.85
CA LYS A 48 -4.63 13.74 24.05
C LYS A 48 -5.97 13.14 24.51
N ARG A 49 -6.89 12.86 23.59
CA ARG A 49 -8.27 12.45 23.90
C ARG A 49 -8.44 10.96 24.09
N TYR A 50 -7.71 10.15 23.32
CA TYR A 50 -7.86 8.71 23.25
C TYR A 50 -6.60 7.96 23.69
N GLY A 51 -5.49 8.66 23.98
CA GLY A 51 -4.20 8.05 24.34
C GLY A 51 -3.49 7.37 23.17
N THR A 52 -3.95 7.57 21.93
CA THR A 52 -3.42 6.92 20.72
C THR A 52 -3.41 7.90 19.52
N PRO A 53 -2.36 7.90 18.66
CA PRO A 53 -1.15 7.09 18.74
C PRO A 53 -0.27 7.44 19.95
N LYS A 54 0.42 6.46 20.52
CA LYS A 54 1.27 6.67 21.70
C LYS A 54 2.65 7.17 21.26
N ALA A 55 2.99 8.41 21.63
CA ALA A 55 4.30 8.96 21.35
C ALA A 55 5.36 8.47 22.35
N ASN A 56 6.52 8.09 21.81
CA ASN A 56 7.77 7.96 22.57
C ASN A 56 8.46 9.33 22.60
N ARG A 57 8.93 9.78 23.75
CA ARG A 57 9.68 11.03 23.86
C ARG A 57 11.18 10.74 23.85
N LEU A 58 11.90 11.38 22.96
CA LEU A 58 13.35 11.37 22.99
C LEU A 58 13.88 12.17 24.19
N PRO A 59 15.13 11.98 24.63
CA PRO A 59 15.74 12.83 25.66
C PRO A 59 15.70 14.32 25.35
N SER A 60 15.66 14.69 24.06
CA SER A 60 15.49 16.06 23.56
C SER A 60 14.06 16.59 23.67
N GLY A 61 13.11 15.81 24.23
CA GLY A 61 11.70 16.17 24.35
C GLY A 61 10.85 15.97 23.09
N HIS A 62 11.47 15.67 21.94
CA HIS A 62 10.74 15.46 20.69
C HIS A 62 9.95 14.15 20.68
N ARG A 63 8.70 14.23 20.18
CA ARG A 63 7.83 13.07 20.00
C ARG A 63 8.24 12.24 18.81
N ARG A 64 8.25 10.93 19.00
CA ARG A 64 8.45 9.92 17.94
C ARG A 64 7.38 8.86 18.06
N TYR A 65 6.94 8.31 16.93
CA TYR A 65 5.86 7.36 16.81
C TYR A 65 6.35 6.07 16.15
N PRO A 66 5.94 4.89 16.63
CA PRO A 66 6.35 3.62 16.01
C PRO A 66 5.83 3.50 14.58
N LYS A 67 6.69 3.08 13.64
CA LYS A 67 6.27 2.78 12.26
C LYS A 67 5.18 1.71 12.20
N LYS A 68 5.18 0.76 13.11
CA LYS A 68 4.17 -0.29 13.23
C LYS A 68 2.74 0.23 13.45
N ASP A 69 2.57 1.47 13.88
CA ASP A 69 1.25 2.07 14.05
C ASP A 69 0.65 2.61 12.75
N VAL A 70 1.47 2.73 11.68
CA VAL A 70 1.03 3.27 10.38
C VAL A 70 -0.13 2.47 9.76
N PRO A 71 -0.10 1.12 9.69
CA PRO A 71 -1.21 0.35 9.13
C PRO A 71 -2.53 0.58 9.88
N ARG A 72 -2.49 0.57 11.22
CA ARG A 72 -3.66 0.83 12.05
C ARG A 72 -4.22 2.23 11.84
N LEU A 73 -3.38 3.24 11.79
CA LEU A 73 -3.81 4.63 11.56
C LEU A 73 -4.39 4.83 10.16
N ARG A 74 -3.87 4.14 9.13
CA ARG A 74 -4.47 4.13 7.79
C ARG A 74 -5.86 3.48 7.79
N ALA A 75 -6.03 2.37 8.52
CA ALA A 75 -7.33 1.74 8.68
C ALA A 75 -8.33 2.67 9.39
N ILE A 76 -7.88 3.43 10.40
CA ILE A 76 -8.72 4.45 11.06
C ILE A 76 -9.11 5.56 10.07
N ALA A 77 -8.16 6.08 9.28
CA ALA A 77 -8.45 7.11 8.27
C ALA A 77 -9.53 6.60 7.28
N LYS A 78 -9.35 5.38 6.76
CA LYS A 78 -10.32 4.76 5.84
C LYS A 78 -11.70 4.57 6.48
N ALA A 79 -11.75 4.14 7.73
CA ALA A 79 -13.02 4.00 8.46
C ALA A 79 -13.72 5.35 8.65
N LEU A 80 -12.98 6.42 8.93
CA LEU A 80 -13.53 7.78 9.04
C LEU A 80 -14.07 8.28 7.70
N ASP A 81 -13.34 8.05 6.61
CA ASP A 81 -13.78 8.38 5.23
C ASP A 81 -15.05 7.60 4.84
N SER A 82 -15.21 6.39 5.39
CA SER A 82 -16.43 5.58 5.25
C SER A 82 -17.57 6.00 6.20
N GLY A 83 -17.42 7.11 6.94
CA GLY A 83 -18.48 7.70 7.79
C GLY A 83 -18.53 7.18 9.23
N TYR A 84 -17.59 6.35 9.67
CA TYR A 84 -17.55 5.92 11.07
C TYR A 84 -17.09 7.06 12.00
N ARG A 85 -17.64 7.11 13.23
CA ARG A 85 -17.27 8.13 14.21
C ARG A 85 -15.90 7.86 14.83
N ALA A 86 -15.08 8.91 14.98
CA ALA A 86 -13.72 8.81 15.55
C ALA A 86 -13.71 8.14 16.95
N SER A 87 -14.71 8.38 17.80
CA SER A 87 -14.82 7.72 19.11
C SER A 87 -14.95 6.21 19.04
N LYS A 88 -15.42 5.66 17.91
CA LYS A 88 -15.62 4.23 17.71
C LYS A 88 -14.38 3.55 17.09
N VAL A 89 -13.63 4.28 16.28
CA VAL A 89 -12.55 3.68 15.46
C VAL A 89 -11.14 3.99 15.99
N VAL A 90 -10.92 5.15 16.64
CA VAL A 90 -9.56 5.57 17.04
C VAL A 90 -8.92 4.66 18.09
N THR A 91 -9.73 4.06 18.97
CA THR A 91 -9.25 3.12 20.01
C THR A 91 -9.24 1.65 19.54
N GLY A 92 -9.78 1.37 18.35
CA GLY A 92 -9.85 0.00 17.80
C GLY A 92 -8.48 -0.56 17.44
N THR A 93 -8.34 -1.88 17.58
CA THR A 93 -7.20 -2.62 17.00
C THR A 93 -7.33 -2.70 15.48
N LEU A 94 -6.25 -3.04 14.79
CA LEU A 94 -6.29 -3.22 13.33
C LEU A 94 -7.33 -4.27 12.92
N GLU A 95 -7.40 -5.39 13.65
CA GLU A 95 -8.36 -6.47 13.44
C GLU A 95 -9.81 -6.02 13.62
N GLN A 96 -10.08 -5.27 14.71
CA GLN A 96 -11.42 -4.72 14.96
C GLN A 96 -11.85 -3.73 13.88
N LEU A 97 -10.91 -2.93 13.36
CA LEU A 97 -11.18 -2.00 12.26
C LEU A 97 -11.46 -2.75 10.95
N HIS A 98 -10.72 -3.80 10.66
CA HIS A 98 -10.97 -4.64 9.50
C HIS A 98 -12.33 -5.34 9.60
N SER A 99 -12.67 -5.92 10.74
CA SER A 99 -13.98 -6.53 10.98
C SER A 99 -15.12 -5.52 10.86
N LEU A 100 -14.94 -4.29 11.38
CA LEU A 100 -15.95 -3.24 11.32
C LEU A 100 -16.23 -2.78 9.87
N MET A 101 -15.21 -2.83 9.02
CA MET A 101 -15.31 -2.46 7.60
C MET A 101 -15.72 -3.64 6.69
N GLY A 102 -16.10 -4.80 7.28
CA GLY A 102 -16.41 -6.02 6.53
C GLY A 102 -15.18 -6.68 5.89
N LEU A 103 -13.99 -6.23 6.24
CA LEU A 103 -12.75 -6.89 5.87
C LEU A 103 -12.54 -8.04 6.84
N GLN A 104 -12.68 -9.29 6.37
CA GLN A 104 -12.42 -10.47 7.19
C GLN A 104 -11.03 -10.36 7.82
N PRO A 105 -10.87 -10.66 9.13
CA PRO A 105 -9.53 -10.76 9.69
C PRO A 105 -8.84 -11.94 9.00
N PHE A 106 -7.71 -11.69 8.42
CA PHE A 106 -6.79 -12.74 7.99
C PHE A 106 -6.42 -13.53 9.25
N ILE A 107 -6.96 -14.75 9.36
CA ILE A 107 -6.59 -15.66 10.45
C ILE A 107 -5.15 -16.06 10.17
N GLU A 108 -4.22 -15.61 11.00
CA GLU A 108 -2.87 -16.17 11.11
C GLU A 108 -2.97 -17.67 11.42
N SER A 109 -3.15 -18.49 10.38
CA SER A 109 -2.96 -19.94 10.46
C SER A 109 -1.51 -20.31 10.11
N ALA A 110 -0.56 -19.58 10.65
CA ALA A 110 0.86 -19.86 10.49
C ALA A 110 1.61 -19.86 11.83
N SER A 111 1.05 -20.55 12.84
CA SER A 111 1.81 -20.90 14.04
C SER A 111 2.66 -22.15 13.77
N GLY A 112 3.73 -21.98 12.98
CA GLY A 112 4.64 -23.10 12.67
C GLY A 112 5.83 -22.77 11.79
N LEU A 113 5.85 -21.59 11.12
CA LEU A 113 6.96 -21.22 10.26
C LEU A 113 7.93 -20.29 10.98
N SER A 114 9.16 -20.71 11.09
CA SER A 114 10.25 -19.99 11.77
C SER A 114 10.83 -18.83 10.96
N ASN A 115 10.39 -18.63 9.69
CA ASN A 115 10.91 -17.62 8.77
C ASN A 115 9.77 -16.70 8.28
N PRO A 116 9.81 -15.38 8.59
CA PRO A 116 8.81 -14.42 8.12
C PRO A 116 8.72 -14.29 6.60
N GLU A 117 9.81 -14.52 5.87
CA GLU A 117 9.85 -14.46 4.41
C GLU A 117 9.08 -15.62 3.77
N GLU A 118 9.19 -16.82 4.34
CA GLU A 118 8.44 -18.00 3.91
C GLU A 118 6.94 -17.84 4.16
N ALA A 119 6.55 -17.31 5.31
CA ALA A 119 5.15 -17.03 5.64
C ALA A 119 4.53 -16.02 4.67
N GLN A 120 5.27 -14.97 4.30
CA GLN A 120 4.84 -13.96 3.34
C GLN A 120 4.74 -14.52 1.92
N SER A 121 5.64 -15.43 1.53
CA SER A 121 5.59 -16.10 0.23
C SER A 121 4.35 -16.99 0.11
N LEU A 122 4.05 -17.79 1.14
CA LEU A 122 2.86 -18.65 1.19
C LEU A 122 1.56 -17.84 1.18
N GLU A 123 1.52 -16.68 1.85
CA GLU A 123 0.36 -15.78 1.78
C GLU A 123 0.12 -15.29 0.36
N LYS A 124 1.17 -14.84 -0.33
CA LYS A 124 1.06 -14.36 -1.72
C LYS A 124 0.54 -15.45 -2.66
N GLU A 125 1.12 -16.62 -2.56
CA GLU A 125 0.71 -17.78 -3.35
C GLU A 125 -0.75 -18.16 -3.11
N SER A 126 -1.18 -18.21 -1.86
CA SER A 126 -2.58 -18.50 -1.47
C SER A 126 -3.57 -17.48 -2.05
N VAL A 127 -3.19 -16.19 -2.08
CA VAL A 127 -4.02 -15.14 -2.67
C VAL A 127 -4.13 -15.32 -4.18
N ILE A 128 -3.03 -15.62 -4.86
CA ILE A 128 -3.00 -15.82 -6.31
C ILE A 128 -3.83 -17.03 -6.68
N GLU A 129 -3.70 -18.15 -5.98
CA GLU A 129 -4.50 -19.36 -6.24
C GLU A 129 -6.01 -19.11 -5.99
N THR A 130 -6.35 -18.26 -5.02
CA THR A 130 -7.74 -17.84 -4.83
C THR A 130 -8.25 -17.05 -6.05
N TRP A 131 -7.43 -16.19 -6.63
CA TRP A 131 -7.79 -15.45 -7.85
C TRP A 131 -7.94 -16.37 -9.06
N ILE A 132 -7.05 -17.37 -9.21
CA ILE A 132 -7.16 -18.41 -10.27
C ILE A 132 -8.48 -19.17 -10.14
N LYS A 133 -8.89 -19.52 -8.92
CA LYS A 133 -10.18 -20.16 -8.71
C LYS A 133 -11.37 -19.28 -9.16
N HIS A 134 -11.37 -17.99 -8.82
CA HIS A 134 -12.43 -17.07 -9.26
C HIS A 134 -12.45 -16.91 -10.78
N ILE A 135 -11.27 -16.94 -11.45
CA ILE A 135 -11.19 -16.96 -12.92
C ILE A 135 -11.85 -18.22 -13.47
N HIS A 136 -11.53 -19.38 -12.89
CA HIS A 136 -12.06 -20.67 -13.34
C HIS A 136 -13.59 -20.72 -13.27
N ASP A 137 -14.15 -20.07 -12.24
CA ASP A 137 -15.58 -20.00 -12.01
C ASP A 137 -16.26 -18.83 -12.76
N TYR A 138 -15.48 -17.97 -13.46
CA TYR A 138 -15.95 -16.71 -14.08
C TYR A 138 -16.66 -15.78 -13.09
N ASP A 139 -16.24 -15.77 -11.82
CA ASP A 139 -16.82 -14.98 -10.75
C ASP A 139 -16.12 -13.61 -10.66
N ASP A 140 -16.62 -12.64 -11.41
CA ASP A 140 -16.08 -11.28 -11.47
C ASP A 140 -16.28 -10.52 -10.15
N ASP A 141 -17.40 -10.71 -9.48
CA ASP A 141 -17.68 -10.07 -8.20
C ASP A 141 -16.68 -10.48 -7.13
N GLN A 142 -16.41 -11.79 -7.00
CA GLN A 142 -15.42 -12.27 -6.01
C GLN A 142 -14.00 -11.90 -6.40
N LEU A 143 -13.64 -11.94 -7.68
CA LEU A 143 -12.33 -11.54 -8.16
C LEU A 143 -12.06 -10.06 -7.88
N LEU A 144 -13.00 -9.17 -8.25
CA LEU A 144 -12.90 -7.74 -8.00
C LEU A 144 -12.89 -7.40 -6.50
N ASN A 145 -13.73 -8.05 -5.70
CA ASN A 145 -13.70 -7.90 -4.24
C ASN A 145 -12.34 -8.28 -3.66
N SER A 146 -11.73 -9.36 -4.15
CA SER A 146 -10.40 -9.81 -3.75
C SER A 146 -9.32 -8.79 -4.16
N PHE A 147 -9.40 -8.22 -5.36
CA PHE A 147 -8.52 -7.14 -5.80
C PHE A 147 -8.66 -5.90 -4.90
N HIS A 148 -9.90 -5.48 -4.61
CA HIS A 148 -10.16 -4.35 -3.72
C HIS A 148 -9.59 -4.57 -2.31
N SER A 149 -9.80 -5.77 -1.75
CA SER A 149 -9.28 -6.13 -0.43
C SER A 149 -7.76 -6.07 -0.39
N LYS A 150 -7.10 -6.71 -1.38
CA LYS A 150 -5.64 -6.74 -1.43
C LYS A 150 -5.04 -5.37 -1.72
N TRP A 151 -5.60 -4.60 -2.65
CA TRP A 151 -5.20 -3.22 -2.88
C TRP A 151 -5.31 -2.36 -1.62
N GLY A 152 -6.40 -2.50 -0.87
CA GLY A 152 -6.63 -1.76 0.38
C GLY A 152 -5.64 -2.09 1.49
N SER A 153 -5.18 -3.34 1.57
CA SER A 153 -4.24 -3.80 2.59
C SER A 153 -2.78 -3.55 2.24
N SER A 154 -2.38 -3.75 0.99
CA SER A 154 -0.98 -3.67 0.56
C SER A 154 -0.58 -2.30 -0.04
N GLY A 155 -1.54 -1.57 -0.61
CA GLY A 155 -1.29 -0.35 -1.39
C GLY A 155 -0.85 -0.64 -2.82
N GLY A 156 -0.94 0.39 -3.68
CA GLY A 156 -0.82 0.22 -5.13
C GLY A 156 0.52 -0.37 -5.61
N LEU A 157 1.65 0.06 -5.05
CA LEU A 157 2.96 -0.45 -5.48
C LEU A 157 3.11 -1.93 -5.19
N VAL A 158 2.85 -2.35 -3.95
CA VAL A 158 2.96 -3.75 -3.52
C VAL A 158 1.92 -4.60 -4.25
N PHE A 159 0.70 -4.07 -4.47
CA PHE A 159 -0.31 -4.76 -5.26
C PHE A 159 0.20 -5.09 -6.67
N ILE A 160 0.83 -4.14 -7.36
CA ILE A 160 1.36 -4.36 -8.70
C ILE A 160 2.57 -5.33 -8.68
N SER A 161 3.57 -5.08 -7.82
CA SER A 161 4.83 -5.84 -7.83
C SER A 161 4.69 -7.26 -7.28
N ASP A 162 3.92 -7.41 -6.20
CA ASP A 162 3.92 -8.62 -5.40
C ASP A 162 2.71 -9.53 -5.65
N TYR A 163 1.68 -9.01 -6.33
CA TYR A 163 0.46 -9.75 -6.61
C TYR A 163 0.11 -9.78 -8.10
N VAL A 164 0.03 -8.62 -8.78
CA VAL A 164 -0.39 -8.58 -10.19
C VAL A 164 0.67 -9.23 -11.09
N ALA A 165 1.94 -8.89 -10.92
CA ALA A 165 2.99 -9.46 -11.78
C ALA A 165 3.10 -11.00 -11.63
N PRO A 166 3.17 -11.59 -10.41
CA PRO A 166 3.15 -13.03 -10.25
C PRO A 166 1.81 -13.68 -10.69
N PHE A 167 0.68 -12.99 -10.55
CA PHE A 167 -0.61 -13.49 -11.02
C PHE A 167 -0.66 -13.64 -12.54
N LEU A 168 -0.13 -12.67 -13.28
CA LEU A 168 -0.02 -12.75 -14.74
C LEU A 168 0.91 -13.88 -15.18
N GLU A 169 2.01 -14.07 -14.48
CA GLU A 169 2.92 -15.20 -14.71
C GLU A 169 2.21 -16.54 -14.45
N ARG A 170 1.43 -16.65 -13.37
CA ARG A 170 0.66 -17.84 -13.04
C ARG A 170 -0.43 -18.13 -14.08
N ILE A 171 -1.11 -17.10 -14.62
CA ILE A 171 -2.08 -17.26 -15.73
C ILE A 171 -1.36 -17.79 -16.97
N GLY A 172 -0.20 -17.25 -17.33
CA GLY A 172 0.59 -17.70 -18.46
C GLY A 172 0.97 -19.18 -18.35
N ASN A 173 1.48 -19.58 -17.18
CA ASN A 173 1.84 -20.98 -16.91
C ASN A 173 0.60 -21.91 -16.97
N ALA A 174 -0.52 -21.51 -16.37
CA ALA A 174 -1.77 -22.26 -16.37
C ALA A 174 -2.34 -22.43 -17.79
N TRP A 175 -2.16 -21.43 -18.65
CA TRP A 175 -2.54 -21.52 -20.06
C TRP A 175 -1.64 -22.51 -20.84
N GLU A 176 -0.32 -22.48 -20.62
CA GLU A 176 0.63 -23.43 -21.25
C GLU A 176 0.34 -24.86 -20.80
N GLU A 177 0.00 -25.08 -19.53
CA GLU A 177 -0.37 -26.37 -18.94
C GLU A 177 -1.80 -26.82 -19.30
N LYS A 178 -2.57 -25.99 -20.02
CA LYS A 178 -3.98 -26.22 -20.38
C LYS A 178 -4.93 -26.30 -19.16
N GLU A 179 -4.51 -25.80 -18.04
CA GLU A 179 -5.36 -25.60 -16.85
C GLU A 179 -6.41 -24.51 -17.11
N LEU A 180 -5.98 -23.40 -17.73
CA LEU A 180 -6.86 -22.31 -18.14
C LEU A 180 -7.04 -22.27 -19.65
N THR A 181 -8.23 -21.84 -20.09
CA THR A 181 -8.54 -21.59 -21.50
C THR A 181 -8.30 -20.12 -21.86
N ILE A 182 -8.29 -19.81 -23.16
CA ILE A 182 -8.20 -18.43 -23.66
C ILE A 182 -9.30 -17.55 -23.05
N SER A 183 -10.53 -18.09 -22.87
CA SER A 183 -11.62 -17.33 -22.28
C SER A 183 -11.37 -16.97 -20.81
N HIS A 184 -10.71 -17.81 -20.04
CA HIS A 184 -10.29 -17.51 -18.67
C HIS A 184 -9.23 -16.39 -18.62
N GLU A 185 -8.24 -16.44 -19.51
CA GLU A 185 -7.21 -15.42 -19.62
C GLU A 185 -7.80 -14.05 -20.01
N HIS A 186 -8.70 -14.02 -21.02
CA HIS A 186 -9.39 -12.82 -21.43
C HIS A 186 -10.26 -12.25 -20.27
N PHE A 187 -11.01 -13.11 -19.57
CA PHE A 187 -11.83 -12.70 -18.42
C PHE A 187 -10.97 -12.07 -17.33
N ALA A 188 -9.86 -12.70 -16.94
CA ALA A 188 -8.93 -12.19 -15.95
C ALA A 188 -8.34 -10.84 -16.36
N THR A 189 -7.91 -10.74 -17.63
CA THR A 189 -7.31 -9.53 -18.20
C THR A 189 -8.30 -8.36 -18.18
N GLU A 190 -9.55 -8.55 -18.61
CA GLU A 190 -10.58 -7.52 -18.60
C GLU A 190 -10.91 -7.04 -17.19
N CYS A 191 -11.08 -7.95 -16.22
CA CYS A 191 -11.28 -7.59 -14.81
C CYS A 191 -10.11 -6.75 -14.27
N LEU A 192 -8.87 -7.16 -14.57
CA LEU A 192 -7.67 -6.48 -14.09
C LEU A 192 -7.47 -5.12 -14.76
N VAL A 193 -7.70 -5.02 -16.07
CA VAL A 193 -7.64 -3.77 -16.85
C VAL A 193 -8.65 -2.76 -16.29
N GLY A 194 -9.89 -3.18 -16.07
CA GLY A 194 -10.94 -2.33 -15.49
C GLY A 194 -10.53 -1.81 -14.11
N PHE A 195 -10.11 -2.72 -13.23
CA PHE A 195 -9.69 -2.41 -11.86
C PHE A 195 -8.51 -1.43 -11.82
N ILE A 196 -7.41 -1.73 -12.52
CA ILE A 196 -6.20 -0.89 -12.53
C ILE A 196 -6.50 0.47 -13.15
N SER A 197 -7.31 0.51 -14.21
CA SER A 197 -7.73 1.76 -14.87
C SER A 197 -8.48 2.70 -13.94
N GLU A 198 -9.37 2.17 -13.11
CA GLU A 198 -10.06 2.95 -12.09
C GLU A 198 -9.08 3.47 -11.04
N LYS A 199 -8.23 2.60 -10.51
CA LYS A 199 -7.34 2.91 -9.38
C LYS A 199 -6.33 4.00 -9.71
N TRP A 200 -5.61 3.89 -10.83
CA TRP A 200 -4.62 4.91 -11.15
C TRP A 200 -5.26 6.28 -11.43
N ARG A 201 -6.45 6.33 -12.05
CA ARG A 201 -7.17 7.58 -12.28
C ARG A 201 -7.60 8.23 -10.97
N GLN A 202 -8.11 7.46 -10.01
CA GLN A 202 -8.45 7.95 -8.67
C GLN A 202 -7.22 8.53 -7.96
N MET A 203 -6.06 7.85 -8.05
CA MET A 203 -4.81 8.30 -7.44
C MET A 203 -4.22 9.55 -8.13
N ASN A 204 -4.50 9.75 -9.41
CA ASN A 204 -3.94 10.84 -10.22
C ASN A 204 -4.81 12.10 -10.24
N VAL A 205 -5.95 12.10 -9.56
CA VAL A 205 -6.80 13.30 -9.43
C VAL A 205 -6.03 14.43 -8.76
N ARG A 206 -6.12 15.64 -9.37
CA ARG A 206 -5.50 16.89 -8.87
C ARG A 206 -3.98 16.83 -8.70
N LYS A 207 -3.28 16.03 -9.51
CA LYS A 207 -1.82 16.09 -9.59
C LYS A 207 -1.37 17.33 -10.37
N HIS A 208 -0.36 18.02 -9.82
CA HIS A 208 0.17 19.28 -10.39
C HIS A 208 1.68 19.22 -10.64
N GLY A 209 2.31 18.05 -10.45
CA GLY A 209 3.71 17.84 -10.72
C GLY A 209 4.03 17.77 -12.22
N PRO A 210 5.27 17.42 -12.56
CA PRO A 210 5.69 17.29 -13.96
C PRO A 210 4.85 16.24 -14.68
N SER A 211 4.56 16.50 -15.96
CA SER A 211 3.79 15.59 -16.80
C SER A 211 4.60 14.36 -17.19
N VAL A 212 3.94 13.21 -17.23
CA VAL A 212 4.43 11.93 -17.75
C VAL A 212 3.46 11.45 -18.80
N LEU A 213 3.94 11.24 -20.03
CA LEU A 213 3.17 10.69 -21.13
C LEU A 213 3.31 9.18 -21.16
N ILE A 214 2.20 8.44 -21.15
CA ILE A 214 2.18 6.98 -21.15
C ILE A 214 1.39 6.49 -22.37
N THR A 215 2.02 5.65 -23.19
CA THR A 215 1.44 5.09 -24.41
C THR A 215 2.19 3.84 -24.85
N THR A 216 1.61 3.01 -25.74
CA THR A 216 2.38 1.97 -26.42
C THR A 216 2.73 2.42 -27.86
N LEU A 217 3.75 1.80 -28.43
CA LEU A 217 4.12 2.00 -29.83
C LEU A 217 3.10 1.35 -30.77
N PRO A 218 3.04 1.80 -32.04
CA PRO A 218 2.21 1.18 -33.05
C PRO A 218 2.50 -0.33 -33.19
N GLY A 219 1.43 -1.12 -33.22
CA GLY A 219 1.50 -2.59 -33.32
C GLY A 219 1.59 -3.31 -31.96
N ASP A 220 1.63 -2.59 -30.86
CA ASP A 220 1.56 -3.17 -29.51
C ASP A 220 0.15 -3.03 -28.92
N PRO A 221 -0.67 -4.10 -28.92
CA PRO A 221 -2.04 -4.07 -28.41
C PRO A 221 -2.11 -4.19 -26.89
N TYR A 222 -0.99 -4.50 -26.21
CA TYR A 222 -0.99 -4.83 -24.79
C TYR A 222 -0.98 -3.57 -23.91
N ASN A 223 -2.10 -3.32 -23.21
CA ASN A 223 -2.25 -2.14 -22.36
C ASN A 223 -1.89 -2.36 -20.89
N LEU A 224 -1.80 -3.61 -20.47
CA LEU A 224 -1.69 -3.91 -19.03
C LEU A 224 -0.36 -3.39 -18.45
N GLY A 225 0.73 -3.48 -19.20
CA GLY A 225 2.02 -2.91 -18.80
C GLY A 225 1.96 -1.40 -18.59
N THR A 226 1.33 -0.66 -19.51
CA THR A 226 1.15 0.80 -19.40
C THR A 226 0.21 1.19 -18.25
N LEU A 227 -0.81 0.38 -17.98
CA LEU A 227 -1.69 0.57 -16.81
C LEU A 227 -0.95 0.34 -15.50
N MET A 228 -0.12 -0.69 -15.41
CA MET A 228 0.75 -0.94 -14.24
C MET A 228 1.73 0.23 -14.04
N CYS A 229 2.37 0.72 -15.10
CA CYS A 229 3.23 1.92 -15.08
C CYS A 229 2.44 3.15 -14.61
N SER A 230 1.17 3.27 -14.98
CA SER A 230 0.31 4.38 -14.53
C SER A 230 0.06 4.33 -13.03
N VAL A 231 -0.14 3.15 -12.42
CA VAL A 231 -0.23 3.00 -10.96
C VAL A 231 1.08 3.42 -10.29
N VAL A 232 2.22 2.92 -10.77
CA VAL A 232 3.54 3.28 -10.21
C VAL A 232 3.78 4.78 -10.30
N THR A 233 3.47 5.40 -11.45
CA THR A 233 3.60 6.85 -11.65
C THR A 233 2.63 7.63 -10.75
N SER A 234 1.43 7.11 -10.50
CA SER A 234 0.42 7.77 -9.66
C SER A 234 0.82 7.88 -8.18
N VAL A 235 1.79 7.09 -7.72
CA VAL A 235 2.34 7.22 -6.34
C VAL A 235 3.16 8.49 -6.18
N THR A 236 3.67 9.02 -7.29
CA THR A 236 4.40 10.31 -7.32
C THR A 236 3.42 11.48 -7.41
N ASN A 237 3.95 12.72 -7.38
CA ASN A 237 3.12 13.90 -7.66
C ASN A 237 3.01 14.23 -9.15
N SER A 238 3.35 13.30 -10.05
CA SER A 238 3.32 13.51 -11.50
C SER A 238 1.89 13.50 -12.05
N LYS A 239 1.62 14.39 -13.01
CA LYS A 239 0.42 14.38 -13.82
C LYS A 239 0.59 13.37 -14.96
N ILE A 240 -0.34 12.43 -15.10
CA ILE A 240 -0.29 11.45 -16.18
C ILE A 240 -1.14 11.93 -17.36
N VAL A 241 -0.55 11.89 -18.55
CA VAL A 241 -1.24 11.95 -19.83
C VAL A 241 -1.19 10.55 -20.43
N TYR A 242 -2.33 9.87 -20.43
CA TYR A 242 -2.46 8.49 -20.89
C TYR A 242 -3.15 8.46 -22.26
N LEU A 243 -2.45 8.04 -23.30
CA LEU A 243 -2.99 7.95 -24.67
C LEU A 243 -3.56 6.57 -24.99
N GLY A 244 -3.25 5.57 -24.16
CA GLY A 244 -3.66 4.19 -24.44
C GLY A 244 -2.65 3.45 -25.32
N ASN A 245 -3.18 2.48 -26.07
CA ASN A 245 -2.36 1.58 -26.86
C ASN A 245 -2.32 1.99 -28.33
N ASP A 246 -1.35 1.41 -29.06
CA ASP A 246 -1.29 1.48 -30.51
C ASP A 246 -1.37 2.94 -31.04
N THR A 247 -0.72 3.87 -30.33
CA THR A 247 -0.76 5.28 -30.70
C THR A 247 0.26 5.56 -31.80
N PRO A 248 -0.14 6.16 -32.93
CA PRO A 248 0.79 6.56 -33.98
C PRO A 248 1.90 7.47 -33.47
N VAL A 249 3.13 7.27 -33.94
CA VAL A 249 4.31 8.01 -33.49
C VAL A 249 4.12 9.51 -33.66
N GLU A 250 3.50 9.94 -34.78
CA GLU A 250 3.25 11.35 -35.09
C GLU A 250 2.32 11.98 -34.04
N GLU A 251 1.32 11.23 -33.55
CA GLU A 251 0.40 11.72 -32.54
C GLU A 251 1.10 11.77 -31.16
N THR A 252 1.91 10.78 -30.84
CA THR A 252 2.75 10.80 -29.64
C THR A 252 3.66 12.03 -29.62
N VAL A 253 4.34 12.34 -30.74
CA VAL A 253 5.18 13.52 -30.88
C VAL A 253 4.36 14.81 -30.77
N ARG A 254 3.16 14.85 -31.36
CA ARG A 254 2.26 16.02 -31.27
C ARG A 254 1.90 16.33 -29.82
N VAL A 255 1.49 15.31 -29.05
CA VAL A 255 1.16 15.46 -27.62
C VAL A 255 2.39 15.83 -26.81
N ALA A 256 3.55 15.22 -27.09
CA ALA A 256 4.80 15.54 -26.41
C ALA A 256 5.21 17.02 -26.63
N ASN A 257 5.04 17.56 -27.82
CA ASN A 257 5.31 18.97 -28.13
C ASN A 257 4.32 19.93 -27.44
N HIS A 258 3.07 19.52 -27.27
CA HIS A 258 2.03 20.30 -26.61
C HIS A 258 2.18 20.31 -25.08
N ASP A 259 2.25 19.15 -24.45
CA ASP A 259 2.23 18.99 -22.99
C ASP A 259 3.65 19.04 -22.36
N LYS A 260 4.69 18.89 -23.17
CA LYS A 260 6.12 18.88 -22.76
C LYS A 260 6.38 17.97 -21.56
N PRO A 261 6.05 16.69 -21.68
CA PRO A 261 6.22 15.76 -20.57
C PRO A 261 7.71 15.63 -20.22
N ARG A 262 7.98 15.43 -18.93
CA ARG A 262 9.35 15.18 -18.45
C ARG A 262 9.84 13.78 -18.83
N VAL A 263 8.90 12.83 -18.97
CA VAL A 263 9.17 11.43 -19.31
C VAL A 263 8.08 10.93 -20.25
N ILE A 264 8.46 10.11 -21.23
CA ILE A 264 7.57 9.30 -22.07
C ILE A 264 7.86 7.83 -21.73
N VAL A 265 6.80 7.07 -21.43
CA VAL A 265 6.83 5.65 -21.09
C VAL A 265 6.05 4.88 -22.13
#